data_83c5beeb430b63602901b5f7d9915892
#
_entry.id   83c5beeb430b63602901b5f7d9915892
#
_cell.length_a   1.000
_cell.length_b   1.000
_cell.length_c   1.000
_cell.angle_alpha   90.00
_cell.angle_beta   90.00
_cell.angle_gamma   90.00
#
_symmetry.space_group_name_H-M   'P 1'
#
loop_
_entity.id
_entity.type
_entity.pdbx_description
1 polymer ?
#
loop_
_entity_poly.entity_id
_entity_poly.type
_entity_poly.pdbx_seq_one_letter_code
_entity_poly.pdbx_strand_id
1 'polypeptide(L)'
;TQLSDVLSVTGTAVRQRLTRLLAEGYIERTAVRPERGRPYHQYALTTKGRRRSGQNFADLAIALWDEIRAIEDPDVCQGLMQRVSRRLAEMYTDQVQGEDMSQRLNALTDLFADRRLPIRVDLSGELPVLNVEACPYPEIAEYDRSVCSMEKMLFSEILGESVRLAECRLDGACNCTFEVTSDSAKAPTETQLPIL
;
A
#
# COMPACT_ATOMS: atom_id res chain seq x y z
N THR A 1 35.45 0.60 1.59
CA THR A 1 36.18 -0.58 1.22
C THR A 1 35.34 -1.83 1.51
N GLN A 2 35.03 -2.23 2.75
CA GLN A 2 34.22 -3.44 2.98
C GLN A 2 32.88 -3.44 2.20
N LEU A 3 32.14 -2.33 2.18
CA LEU A 3 30.88 -2.23 1.43
C LEU A 3 31.08 -2.27 -0.09
N SER A 4 32.18 -1.70 -0.59
CA SER A 4 32.50 -1.74 -2.03
C SER A 4 32.77 -3.17 -2.49
N ASP A 5 33.49 -3.92 -1.66
CA ASP A 5 33.90 -5.28 -1.96
C ASP A 5 32.71 -6.24 -1.95
N VAL A 6 31.84 -6.12 -0.91
CA VAL A 6 30.61 -6.94 -0.80
C VAL A 6 29.61 -6.63 -1.90
N LEU A 7 29.45 -5.35 -2.27
CA LEU A 7 28.46 -4.92 -3.27
C LEU A 7 28.98 -4.93 -4.71
N SER A 8 30.25 -5.24 -4.91
CA SER A 8 30.92 -5.22 -6.23
C SER A 8 30.74 -3.88 -6.97
N VAL A 9 30.77 -2.76 -6.25
CA VAL A 9 30.60 -1.40 -6.79
C VAL A 9 31.75 -0.47 -6.36
N THR A 10 31.93 0.63 -7.07
CA THR A 10 32.97 1.61 -6.76
C THR A 10 32.72 2.30 -5.41
N GLY A 11 33.80 2.68 -4.72
CA GLY A 11 33.71 3.43 -3.46
C GLY A 11 32.96 4.76 -3.59
N THR A 12 32.95 5.38 -4.78
CA THR A 12 32.17 6.59 -5.07
C THR A 12 30.67 6.29 -5.10
N ALA A 13 30.28 5.22 -5.76
CA ALA A 13 28.87 4.79 -5.78
C ALA A 13 28.36 4.45 -4.37
N VAL A 14 29.18 3.77 -3.56
CA VAL A 14 28.85 3.49 -2.15
C VAL A 14 28.64 4.79 -1.38
N ARG A 15 29.53 5.77 -1.50
CA ARG A 15 29.40 7.07 -0.80
C ARG A 15 28.12 7.81 -1.18
N GLN A 16 27.79 7.86 -2.47
CA GLN A 16 26.56 8.52 -2.95
C GLN A 16 25.30 7.86 -2.36
N ARG A 17 25.26 6.51 -2.36
CA ARG A 17 24.15 5.77 -1.77
C ARG A 17 24.03 6.00 -0.27
N LEU A 18 25.16 5.96 0.47
CA LEU A 18 25.17 6.22 1.91
C LEU A 18 24.72 7.66 2.24
N THR A 19 25.17 8.66 1.46
CA THR A 19 24.74 10.05 1.64
C THR A 19 23.22 10.18 1.47
N ARG A 20 22.64 9.55 0.46
CA ARG A 20 21.20 9.56 0.25
C ARG A 20 20.45 8.87 1.39
N LEU A 21 20.86 7.68 1.81
CA LEU A 21 20.25 6.94 2.90
C LEU A 21 20.32 7.67 4.25
N LEU A 22 21.43 8.42 4.50
CA LEU A 22 21.57 9.30 5.66
C LEU A 22 20.58 10.46 5.59
N ALA A 23 20.48 11.13 4.44
CA ALA A 23 19.55 12.24 4.23
C ALA A 23 18.09 11.80 4.37
N GLU A 24 17.76 10.61 3.89
CA GLU A 24 16.44 10.01 4.04
C GLU A 24 16.18 9.41 5.45
N GLY A 25 17.18 9.41 6.33
CA GLY A 25 17.07 8.92 7.71
C GLY A 25 16.91 7.40 7.85
N TYR A 26 17.31 6.62 6.85
CA TYR A 26 17.29 5.15 6.93
C TYR A 26 18.49 4.57 7.65
N ILE A 27 19.62 5.26 7.63
CA ILE A 27 20.82 4.88 8.34
C ILE A 27 21.33 6.03 9.21
N GLU A 28 22.10 5.68 10.22
CA GLU A 28 22.86 6.59 11.07
C GLU A 28 24.35 6.31 10.92
N ARG A 29 25.17 7.32 11.22
CA ARG A 29 26.63 7.24 11.09
C ARG A 29 27.30 7.60 12.38
N THR A 30 28.14 6.72 12.88
CA THR A 30 29.00 6.93 14.06
C THR A 30 30.46 6.96 13.66
N ALA A 31 31.20 7.95 14.16
CA ALA A 31 32.64 8.00 13.99
C ALA A 31 33.32 7.08 15.01
N VAL A 32 34.11 6.13 14.55
CA VAL A 32 34.89 5.23 15.39
C VAL A 32 36.35 5.63 15.32
N ARG A 33 36.95 5.87 16.48
CA ARG A 33 38.39 6.14 16.62
C ARG A 33 39.03 4.97 17.38
N PRO A 34 39.60 4.00 16.68
CA PRO A 34 40.27 2.88 17.31
C PRO A 34 41.59 3.37 17.99
N GLU A 35 42.02 2.66 19.00
CA GLU A 35 43.32 2.95 19.67
C GLU A 35 44.50 2.87 18.70
N ARG A 36 44.44 1.98 17.71
CA ARG A 36 45.40 1.85 16.64
C ARG A 36 44.69 1.81 15.30
N GLY A 37 45.15 2.57 14.32
CA GLY A 37 44.61 2.62 12.96
C GLY A 37 43.92 3.95 12.64
N ARG A 38 43.46 4.08 11.39
CA ARG A 38 42.82 5.29 10.89
C ARG A 38 41.37 5.35 11.35
N PRO A 39 40.87 6.50 11.80
CA PRO A 39 39.45 6.69 12.10
C PRO A 39 38.57 6.31 10.91
N TYR A 40 37.44 5.67 11.20
CA TYR A 40 36.46 5.25 10.19
C TYR A 40 35.06 5.55 10.65
N HIS A 41 34.13 5.47 9.71
CA HIS A 41 32.71 5.59 10.00
C HIS A 41 32.03 4.22 9.99
N GLN A 42 31.23 3.98 11.01
CA GLN A 42 30.34 2.83 11.08
C GLN A 42 28.91 3.31 10.78
N TYR A 43 28.18 2.52 10.01
CA TYR A 43 26.80 2.80 9.64
C TYR A 43 25.89 1.73 10.22
N ALA A 44 24.77 2.15 10.78
CA ALA A 44 23.74 1.28 11.31
C ALA A 44 22.38 1.67 10.75
N LEU A 45 21.46 0.71 10.66
CA LEU A 45 20.06 0.99 10.29
C LEU A 45 19.37 1.72 11.45
N THR A 46 18.70 2.81 11.17
CA THR A 46 17.74 3.43 12.09
C THR A 46 16.51 2.54 12.27
N THR A 47 15.60 2.89 13.18
CA THR A 47 14.29 2.21 13.30
C THR A 47 13.51 2.29 11.99
N LYS A 48 13.56 3.44 11.29
CA LYS A 48 12.97 3.63 9.96
C LYS A 48 13.62 2.71 8.92
N GLY A 49 14.95 2.60 8.95
CA GLY A 49 15.70 1.71 8.07
C GLY A 49 15.38 0.24 8.30
N ARG A 50 15.32 -0.20 9.56
CA ARG A 50 14.93 -1.57 9.93
C ARG A 50 13.52 -1.92 9.45
N ARG A 51 12.56 -1.03 9.64
CA ARG A 51 11.19 -1.21 9.12
C ARG A 51 11.15 -1.32 7.60
N ARG A 52 12.05 -0.62 6.90
CA ARG A 52 12.12 -0.65 5.44
C ARG A 52 12.86 -1.88 4.89
N SER A 53 13.78 -2.46 5.64
CA SER A 53 14.56 -3.64 5.24
C SER A 53 13.89 -4.98 5.58
N GLY A 54 12.88 -4.98 6.44
CA GLY A 54 12.09 -6.18 6.74
C GLY A 54 11.20 -6.54 5.54
N GLN A 55 11.56 -7.56 4.78
CA GLN A 55 10.92 -7.88 3.49
C GLN A 55 9.91 -9.03 3.54
N ASN A 56 9.71 -9.66 4.69
CA ASN A 56 8.83 -10.84 4.79
C ASN A 56 7.34 -10.51 5.00
N PHE A 57 6.96 -9.23 4.93
CA PHE A 57 5.55 -8.86 5.09
C PHE A 57 4.67 -9.31 3.93
N ALA A 58 5.22 -9.36 2.71
CA ALA A 58 4.48 -9.85 1.55
C ALA A 58 4.14 -11.33 1.70
N ASP A 59 5.14 -12.17 2.00
CA ASP A 59 4.95 -13.62 2.21
C ASP A 59 3.96 -13.88 3.35
N LEU A 60 4.08 -13.14 4.47
CA LEU A 60 3.14 -13.26 5.58
C LEU A 60 1.73 -12.83 5.17
N ALA A 61 1.59 -11.75 4.39
CA ALA A 61 0.30 -11.29 3.92
C ALA A 61 -0.37 -12.31 3.00
N ILE A 62 0.40 -12.92 2.08
CA ILE A 62 -0.07 -13.99 1.20
C ILE A 62 -0.53 -15.19 2.02
N ALA A 63 0.30 -15.68 2.95
CA ALA A 63 -0.05 -16.81 3.80
C ALA A 63 -1.32 -16.55 4.64
N LEU A 64 -1.45 -15.34 5.21
CA LEU A 64 -2.66 -14.96 5.95
C LEU A 64 -3.89 -14.86 5.04
N TRP A 65 -3.71 -14.37 3.81
CA TRP A 65 -4.77 -14.31 2.81
C TRP A 65 -5.27 -15.71 2.47
N ASP A 66 -4.37 -16.64 2.18
CA ASP A 66 -4.70 -18.01 1.83
C ASP A 66 -5.44 -18.73 2.97
N GLU A 67 -5.00 -18.54 4.22
CA GLU A 67 -5.69 -19.09 5.40
C GLU A 67 -7.09 -18.50 5.60
N ILE A 68 -7.27 -17.20 5.35
CA ILE A 68 -8.59 -16.56 5.38
C ILE A 68 -9.51 -17.14 4.30
N ARG A 69 -8.97 -17.34 3.09
CA ARG A 69 -9.74 -17.89 1.96
C ARG A 69 -10.02 -19.37 2.09
N ALA A 70 -9.24 -20.11 2.87
CA ALA A 70 -9.48 -21.51 3.20
C ALA A 70 -10.62 -21.75 4.22
N ILE A 71 -11.19 -20.68 4.80
CA ILE A 71 -12.34 -20.79 5.69
C ILE A 71 -13.56 -21.28 4.89
N GLU A 72 -14.06 -22.44 5.22
CA GLU A 72 -15.17 -23.11 4.50
C GLU A 72 -16.51 -22.37 4.65
N ASP A 73 -16.72 -21.69 5.78
CA ASP A 73 -17.96 -20.92 6.03
C ASP A 73 -17.88 -19.59 5.30
N PRO A 74 -18.73 -19.36 4.26
CA PRO A 74 -18.71 -18.13 3.47
C PRO A 74 -19.02 -16.88 4.29
N ASP A 75 -19.90 -16.96 5.27
CA ASP A 75 -20.30 -15.80 6.09
C ASP A 75 -19.16 -15.40 7.02
N VAL A 76 -18.43 -16.38 7.58
CA VAL A 76 -17.25 -16.13 8.41
C VAL A 76 -16.14 -15.52 7.56
N CYS A 77 -15.86 -16.07 6.38
CA CYS A 77 -14.85 -15.57 5.46
C CYS A 77 -15.16 -14.12 5.05
N GLN A 78 -16.39 -13.86 4.59
CA GLN A 78 -16.82 -12.52 4.18
C GLN A 78 -16.78 -11.53 5.35
N GLY A 79 -17.26 -11.92 6.53
CA GLY A 79 -17.23 -11.09 7.72
C GLY A 79 -15.79 -10.74 8.15
N LEU A 80 -14.84 -11.67 7.98
CA LEU A 80 -13.43 -11.41 8.26
C LEU A 80 -12.83 -10.42 7.25
N MET A 81 -13.13 -10.59 5.96
CA MET A 81 -12.69 -9.69 4.90
C MET A 81 -13.20 -8.25 5.13
N GLN A 82 -14.47 -8.10 5.52
CA GLN A 82 -15.03 -6.79 5.88
C GLN A 82 -14.30 -6.17 7.07
N ARG A 83 -13.98 -6.95 8.11
CA ARG A 83 -13.21 -6.45 9.27
C ARG A 83 -11.80 -6.03 8.88
N VAL A 84 -11.13 -6.78 8.00
CA VAL A 84 -9.80 -6.42 7.49
C VAL A 84 -9.87 -5.11 6.72
N SER A 85 -10.83 -4.97 5.81
CA SER A 85 -11.05 -3.74 5.03
C SER A 85 -11.30 -2.52 5.93
N ARG A 86 -12.20 -2.67 6.91
CA ARG A 86 -12.47 -1.61 7.90
C ARG A 86 -11.23 -1.26 8.72
N ARG A 87 -10.46 -2.27 9.15
CA ARG A 87 -9.23 -2.03 9.91
C ARG A 87 -8.19 -1.28 9.10
N LEU A 88 -8.05 -1.57 7.80
CA LEU A 88 -7.21 -0.81 6.89
C LEU A 88 -7.72 0.63 6.72
N ALA A 89 -9.03 0.82 6.58
CA ALA A 89 -9.63 2.15 6.50
C ALA A 89 -9.36 2.98 7.76
N GLU A 90 -9.52 2.41 8.95
CA GLU A 90 -9.20 3.06 10.23
C GLU A 90 -7.74 3.53 10.31
N MET A 91 -6.80 2.75 9.74
CA MET A 91 -5.37 3.13 9.70
C MET A 91 -5.11 4.34 8.79
N TYR A 92 -6.02 4.64 7.89
CA TYR A 92 -5.91 5.73 6.92
C TYR A 92 -6.80 6.94 7.25
N THR A 93 -7.82 6.76 8.07
CA THR A 93 -8.85 7.79 8.38
C THR A 93 -8.22 9.09 8.89
N ASP A 94 -7.23 9.01 9.76
CA ASP A 94 -6.57 10.21 10.30
C ASP A 94 -5.79 11.01 9.23
N GLN A 95 -5.46 10.37 8.11
CA GLN A 95 -4.68 10.97 7.02
C GLN A 95 -5.58 11.43 5.87
N VAL A 96 -6.80 10.88 5.76
CA VAL A 96 -7.77 11.25 4.71
C VAL A 96 -8.89 12.07 5.35
N GLN A 97 -8.59 13.31 5.66
CA GLN A 97 -9.54 14.27 6.23
C GLN A 97 -10.01 15.25 5.16
N GLY A 98 -11.26 15.72 5.26
CA GLY A 98 -11.82 16.72 4.38
C GLY A 98 -13.28 16.99 4.68
N GLU A 99 -13.68 18.27 4.55
CA GLU A 99 -15.07 18.71 4.74
C GLU A 99 -15.96 18.27 3.57
N ASP A 100 -15.36 18.11 2.39
CA ASP A 100 -16.04 17.68 1.17
C ASP A 100 -15.32 16.50 0.49
N MET A 101 -16.00 15.93 -0.50
CA MET A 101 -15.48 14.78 -1.27
C MET A 101 -14.17 15.11 -1.99
N SER A 102 -14.04 16.31 -2.53
CA SER A 102 -12.85 16.74 -3.29
C SER A 102 -11.62 16.76 -2.41
N GLN A 103 -11.75 17.28 -1.19
CA GLN A 103 -10.66 17.31 -0.20
C GLN A 103 -10.26 15.90 0.23
N ARG A 104 -11.24 15.02 0.50
CA ARG A 104 -10.98 13.61 0.86
C ARG A 104 -10.29 12.85 -0.27
N LEU A 105 -10.69 13.07 -1.52
CA LEU A 105 -10.04 12.47 -2.69
C LEU A 105 -8.60 12.95 -2.89
N ASN A 106 -8.33 14.24 -2.68
CA ASN A 106 -6.97 14.78 -2.73
C ASN A 106 -6.09 14.18 -1.63
N ALA A 107 -6.59 14.16 -0.39
CA ALA A 107 -5.88 13.56 0.74
C ALA A 107 -5.61 12.04 0.51
N LEU A 108 -6.55 11.32 -0.09
CA LEU A 108 -6.38 9.93 -0.48
C LEU A 108 -5.27 9.79 -1.52
N THR A 109 -5.25 10.64 -2.53
CA THR A 109 -4.21 10.67 -3.57
C THR A 109 -2.83 10.88 -2.97
N ASP A 110 -2.67 11.85 -2.09
CA ASP A 110 -1.41 12.16 -1.42
C ASP A 110 -0.95 10.99 -0.54
N LEU A 111 -1.87 10.41 0.22
CA LEU A 111 -1.62 9.22 1.06
C LEU A 111 -1.05 8.05 0.27
N PHE A 112 -1.64 7.75 -0.89
CA PHE A 112 -1.22 6.63 -1.73
C PHE A 112 0.05 6.95 -2.52
N ALA A 113 0.26 8.22 -2.93
CA ALA A 113 1.51 8.67 -3.55
C ALA A 113 2.71 8.46 -2.61
N ASP A 114 2.57 8.78 -1.32
CA ASP A 114 3.60 8.53 -0.30
C ASP A 114 3.94 7.04 -0.15
N ARG A 115 2.99 6.17 -0.46
CA ARG A 115 3.16 4.71 -0.47
C ARG A 115 3.66 4.16 -1.80
N ARG A 116 3.92 5.02 -2.78
CA ARG A 116 4.29 4.66 -4.16
C ARG A 116 3.22 3.84 -4.89
N LEU A 117 1.99 4.10 -4.57
CA LEU A 117 0.80 3.53 -5.20
C LEU A 117 0.00 4.69 -5.82
N PRO A 118 0.38 5.16 -7.00
CA PRO A 118 -0.22 6.35 -7.58
C PRO A 118 -1.69 6.11 -7.93
N ILE A 119 -2.53 7.02 -7.43
CA ILE A 119 -3.95 7.12 -7.76
C ILE A 119 -4.16 8.47 -8.43
N ARG A 120 -4.88 8.49 -9.54
CA ARG A 120 -5.36 9.72 -10.16
C ARG A 120 -6.85 9.84 -9.98
N VAL A 121 -7.30 11.03 -9.66
CA VAL A 121 -8.71 11.36 -9.55
C VAL A 121 -9.13 12.13 -10.78
N ASP A 122 -10.19 11.66 -11.43
CA ASP A 122 -10.88 12.37 -12.51
C ASP A 122 -12.22 12.90 -11.99
N LEU A 123 -12.39 14.22 -12.05
CA LEU A 123 -13.58 14.96 -11.65
C LEU A 123 -14.32 15.57 -12.85
N SER A 124 -13.96 15.20 -14.08
CA SER A 124 -14.55 15.76 -15.30
C SER A 124 -15.97 15.24 -15.57
N GLY A 125 -16.34 14.10 -15.00
CA GLY A 125 -17.67 13.49 -15.11
C GLY A 125 -18.63 13.95 -14.00
N GLU A 126 -19.83 13.38 -14.01
CA GLU A 126 -20.84 13.63 -12.96
C GLU A 126 -20.42 13.03 -11.60
N LEU A 127 -19.66 11.96 -11.62
CA LEU A 127 -19.17 11.25 -10.45
C LEU A 127 -17.65 11.18 -10.48
N PRO A 128 -17.00 11.30 -9.31
CA PRO A 128 -15.55 11.13 -9.21
C PRO A 128 -15.11 9.71 -9.59
N VAL A 129 -13.99 9.64 -10.30
CA VAL A 129 -13.37 8.40 -10.73
C VAL A 129 -11.95 8.31 -10.20
N LEU A 130 -11.63 7.21 -9.53
CA LEU A 130 -10.30 6.88 -9.02
C LEU A 130 -9.61 5.93 -9.99
N ASN A 131 -8.53 6.35 -10.60
CA ASN A 131 -7.69 5.52 -11.47
C ASN A 131 -6.47 5.04 -10.68
N VAL A 132 -6.44 3.75 -10.32
CA VAL A 132 -5.35 3.11 -9.60
C VAL A 132 -4.32 2.59 -10.60
N GLU A 133 -3.21 3.30 -10.77
CA GLU A 133 -2.20 3.03 -11.79
C GLU A 133 -1.32 1.80 -11.48
N ALA A 134 -1.21 1.43 -10.21
CA ALA A 134 -0.46 0.27 -9.79
C ALA A 134 -1.27 -0.53 -8.76
N CYS A 135 -1.47 -1.81 -9.02
CA CYS A 135 -2.18 -2.69 -8.09
C CYS A 135 -1.41 -2.79 -6.76
N PRO A 136 -2.04 -2.54 -5.60
CA PRO A 136 -1.39 -2.68 -4.31
C PRO A 136 -1.05 -4.13 -3.96
N TYR A 137 -1.76 -5.09 -4.53
CA TYR A 137 -1.70 -6.51 -4.20
C TYR A 137 -1.54 -7.39 -5.46
N PRO A 138 -0.52 -7.14 -6.33
CA PRO A 138 -0.45 -7.78 -7.64
C PRO A 138 -0.37 -9.30 -7.56
N GLU A 139 0.41 -9.83 -6.64
CA GLU A 139 0.62 -11.26 -6.47
C GLU A 139 -0.66 -12.00 -6.05
N ILE A 140 -1.45 -11.42 -5.13
CA ILE A 140 -2.73 -11.99 -4.70
C ILE A 140 -3.78 -11.85 -5.81
N ALA A 141 -3.88 -10.68 -6.43
CA ALA A 141 -4.92 -10.38 -7.41
C ALA A 141 -4.88 -11.30 -8.64
N GLU A 142 -3.72 -11.84 -8.99
CA GLU A 142 -3.54 -12.75 -10.14
C GLU A 142 -4.20 -14.11 -9.93
N TYR A 143 -4.32 -14.60 -8.69
CA TYR A 143 -4.97 -15.87 -8.40
C TYR A 143 -6.28 -15.74 -7.61
N ASP A 144 -6.51 -14.62 -6.90
CA ASP A 144 -7.73 -14.40 -6.15
C ASP A 144 -8.23 -12.94 -6.28
N ARG A 145 -9.28 -12.77 -7.08
CA ARG A 145 -9.91 -11.47 -7.32
C ARG A 145 -10.69 -10.89 -6.13
N SER A 146 -10.90 -11.66 -5.07
CA SER A 146 -11.59 -11.14 -3.87
C SER A 146 -10.81 -10.01 -3.19
N VAL A 147 -9.48 -9.92 -3.42
CA VAL A 147 -8.70 -8.77 -2.98
C VAL A 147 -9.14 -7.45 -3.64
N CYS A 148 -9.59 -7.49 -4.89
CA CYS A 148 -10.15 -6.31 -5.57
C CYS A 148 -11.48 -5.87 -4.93
N SER A 149 -12.29 -6.83 -4.47
CA SER A 149 -13.51 -6.54 -3.70
C SER A 149 -13.19 -5.94 -2.34
N MET A 150 -12.13 -6.41 -1.68
CA MET A 150 -11.63 -5.83 -0.44
C MET A 150 -11.15 -4.38 -0.65
N GLU A 151 -10.41 -4.11 -1.73
CA GLU A 151 -9.95 -2.77 -2.08
C GLU A 151 -11.13 -1.82 -2.36
N LYS A 152 -12.15 -2.28 -3.08
CA LYS A 152 -13.39 -1.54 -3.28
C LYS A 152 -14.05 -1.18 -1.94
N MET A 153 -14.17 -2.12 -1.01
CA MET A 153 -14.71 -1.86 0.32
C MET A 153 -13.85 -0.86 1.10
N LEU A 154 -12.53 -0.97 0.99
CA LEU A 154 -11.59 -0.03 1.61
C LEU A 154 -11.83 1.40 1.14
N PHE A 155 -11.93 1.63 -0.17
CA PHE A 155 -12.24 2.97 -0.69
C PHE A 155 -13.61 3.46 -0.25
N SER A 156 -14.61 2.58 -0.22
CA SER A 156 -15.95 2.95 0.28
C SER A 156 -15.93 3.40 1.74
N GLU A 157 -15.23 2.69 2.61
CA GLU A 157 -15.08 3.03 4.03
C GLU A 157 -14.32 4.36 4.22
N ILE A 158 -13.23 4.58 3.48
CA ILE A 158 -12.42 5.80 3.59
C ILE A 158 -13.18 7.03 3.09
N LEU A 159 -13.89 6.90 1.96
CA LEU A 159 -14.61 8.01 1.36
C LEU A 159 -15.99 8.26 1.98
N GLY A 160 -16.52 7.26 2.71
CA GLY A 160 -17.88 7.32 3.26
C GLY A 160 -18.98 7.27 2.21
N GLU A 161 -18.66 6.79 1.01
CA GLU A 161 -19.55 6.69 -0.14
C GLU A 161 -19.41 5.31 -0.80
N SER A 162 -20.45 4.89 -1.51
CA SER A 162 -20.36 3.65 -2.28
C SER A 162 -19.37 3.78 -3.42
N VAL A 163 -18.52 2.76 -3.59
CA VAL A 163 -17.53 2.71 -4.67
C VAL A 163 -17.74 1.45 -5.49
N ARG A 164 -17.67 1.56 -6.82
CA ARG A 164 -17.80 0.46 -7.77
C ARG A 164 -16.50 0.29 -8.55
N LEU A 165 -16.00 -0.93 -8.69
CA LEU A 165 -14.93 -1.25 -9.64
C LEU A 165 -15.54 -1.30 -11.05
N ALA A 166 -15.22 -0.32 -11.88
CA ALA A 166 -15.74 -0.20 -13.25
C ALA A 166 -14.87 -0.94 -14.27
N GLU A 167 -13.53 -0.81 -14.14
CA GLU A 167 -12.57 -1.49 -15.00
C GLU A 167 -11.45 -2.11 -14.15
N CYS A 168 -10.91 -3.23 -14.61
CA CYS A 168 -9.83 -3.93 -13.94
C CYS A 168 -8.70 -4.30 -14.90
N ARG A 169 -7.46 -4.09 -14.49
CA ARG A 169 -6.28 -4.48 -15.26
C ARG A 169 -6.26 -5.98 -15.62
N LEU A 170 -6.84 -6.81 -14.77
CA LEU A 170 -6.95 -8.25 -15.00
C LEU A 170 -7.94 -8.62 -16.11
N ASP A 171 -8.76 -7.67 -16.51
CA ASP A 171 -9.70 -7.80 -17.64
C ASP A 171 -9.15 -7.15 -18.93
N GLY A 172 -7.86 -6.74 -18.89
CA GLY A 172 -7.17 -6.14 -20.05
C GLY A 172 -7.17 -4.62 -20.08
N ALA A 173 -7.72 -3.95 -19.06
CA ALA A 173 -7.60 -2.49 -18.93
C ALA A 173 -6.17 -2.08 -18.53
N CYS A 174 -5.79 -0.84 -18.84
CA CYS A 174 -4.46 -0.32 -18.49
C CYS A 174 -4.27 -0.15 -16.97
N ASN A 175 -5.35 0.11 -16.23
CA ASN A 175 -5.40 0.37 -14.80
C ASN A 175 -6.72 -0.14 -14.21
N CYS A 176 -6.85 -0.09 -12.88
CA CYS A 176 -8.13 -0.33 -12.23
C CYS A 176 -8.85 1.00 -12.01
N THR A 177 -10.12 1.06 -12.40
CA THR A 177 -10.96 2.25 -12.32
C THR A 177 -12.08 2.04 -11.31
N PHE A 178 -12.14 2.90 -10.30
CA PHE A 178 -13.18 2.87 -9.29
C PHE A 178 -14.03 4.14 -9.40
N GLU A 179 -15.34 3.97 -9.53
CA GLU A 179 -16.31 5.06 -9.59
C GLU A 179 -16.96 5.24 -8.22
N VAL A 180 -16.97 6.48 -7.74
CA VAL A 180 -17.69 6.85 -6.52
C VAL A 180 -19.15 7.08 -6.89
N THR A 181 -20.08 6.31 -6.32
CA THR A 181 -21.50 6.42 -6.60
C THR A 181 -22.19 7.16 -5.46
N SER A 182 -22.94 8.20 -5.79
CA SER A 182 -23.74 8.95 -4.82
C SER A 182 -25.02 8.19 -4.47
N ASP A 183 -24.90 7.04 -3.83
CA ASP A 183 -26.09 6.34 -3.33
C ASP A 183 -26.32 6.72 -1.86
N SER A 184 -27.25 7.64 -1.65
CA SER A 184 -27.82 7.98 -0.35
C SER A 184 -28.69 6.85 0.23
N ALA A 185 -28.48 5.61 -0.22
CA ALA A 185 -29.28 4.46 0.16
C ALA A 185 -28.41 3.30 0.64
N LYS A 186 -28.32 3.15 1.95
CA LYS A 186 -27.93 1.93 2.69
C LYS A 186 -26.58 1.31 2.35
N ALA A 187 -25.79 1.10 3.41
CA ALA A 187 -24.70 0.12 3.43
C ALA A 187 -25.07 -1.13 2.63
N PRO A 188 -24.17 -1.65 1.76
CA PRO A 188 -24.49 -2.79 0.92
C PRO A 188 -24.75 -4.01 1.79
N THR A 189 -26.03 -4.35 1.90
CA THR A 189 -26.46 -5.68 2.26
C THR A 189 -26.26 -6.53 1.01
N GLU A 190 -25.41 -7.55 1.13
CA GLU A 190 -25.28 -8.65 0.17
C GLU A 190 -24.87 -8.31 -1.27
N THR A 191 -23.56 -8.29 -1.51
CA THR A 191 -23.06 -8.72 -2.81
C THR A 191 -22.34 -10.05 -2.59
N GLN A 192 -23.00 -11.13 -2.96
CA GLN A 192 -22.42 -12.48 -3.02
C GLN A 192 -21.14 -12.40 -3.86
N LEU A 193 -20.01 -12.74 -3.27
CA LEU A 193 -18.78 -13.02 -3.99
C LEU A 193 -19.03 -14.20 -4.93
N PRO A 194 -18.60 -14.16 -6.19
CA PRO A 194 -18.70 -15.33 -7.04
C PRO A 194 -17.91 -16.49 -6.42
N ILE A 195 -18.60 -17.56 -6.17
CA ILE A 195 -18.01 -18.85 -5.81
C ILE A 195 -17.45 -19.42 -7.11
N LEU A 196 -16.14 -19.51 -7.22
CA LEU A 196 -15.44 -20.36 -8.19
C LEU A 196 -14.87 -21.56 -7.49
#